data_2429c969fde9312aba2265ef8b2e9a85
#
_entry.id   2429c969fde9312aba2265ef8b2e9a85
#
_cell.length_a   1.000
_cell.length_b   1.000
_cell.length_c   1.000
_cell.angle_alpha   90.00
_cell.angle_beta   90.00
_cell.angle_gamma   90.00
#
_symmetry.space_group_name_H-M   'P 1'
#
loop_
_entity.id
_entity.type
_entity.pdbx_description
1 polymer ?
#
loop_
_entity_poly.entity_id
_entity_poly.type
_entity_poly.pdbx_seq_one_letter_code
_entity_poly.pdbx_strand_id
1 'polypeptide(L)'
;MSDTPHPVLGHFTTYRLTSAFWGLEPEVRATKASAWFSALRATADRAHLYLTQGIETDSDVLVWSTVTVDEVSAPGRYFTQRAAAENGFRDIIEPAHILWGVTRPSDYSRAKSTQEVDPYSDERSPYLVMYPFTKTADWYLLGRDIRQGMMNEHIRIGKEFREITQLLLYSFGLQDQEFVVVYETDDLTLFSRLVYDLRDTEARRYTKGDTPLHTAVHISAEEWAASLGGPAAS
;
A
#
# COMPACT_ATOMS: atom_id res chain seq x y z
N MET A 1 -0.94 31.59 6.23
CA MET A 1 -1.46 30.22 6.14
C MET A 1 -0.23 29.33 5.97
N SER A 2 0.03 28.38 6.84
CA SER A 2 1.23 27.54 6.80
C SER A 2 1.16 26.64 5.57
N ASP A 3 2.19 26.72 4.74
CA ASP A 3 2.37 25.91 3.51
C ASP A 3 2.82 24.45 3.86
N THR A 4 2.27 23.90 4.93
CA THR A 4 2.53 22.50 5.32
C THR A 4 1.56 21.64 4.54
N PRO A 5 2.02 20.71 3.72
CA PRO A 5 1.13 19.83 2.96
C PRO A 5 0.24 19.04 3.94
N HIS A 6 -1.03 18.87 3.57
CA HIS A 6 -1.97 18.06 4.35
C HIS A 6 -1.46 16.63 4.48
N PRO A 7 -1.69 15.97 5.62
CA PRO A 7 -1.44 14.55 5.74
C PRO A 7 -2.22 13.76 4.69
N VAL A 8 -1.66 12.65 4.26
CA VAL A 8 -2.28 11.73 3.30
C VAL A 8 -2.64 10.44 4.02
N LEU A 9 -3.88 10.01 3.91
CA LEU A 9 -4.30 8.69 4.29
C LEU A 9 -4.06 7.76 3.11
N GLY A 10 -3.19 6.77 3.29
CA GLY A 10 -3.00 5.65 2.36
C GLY A 10 -3.76 4.44 2.86
N HIS A 11 -4.62 3.87 2.03
CA HIS A 11 -5.45 2.72 2.35
C HIS A 11 -5.26 1.63 1.32
N PHE A 12 -4.88 0.45 1.78
CA PHE A 12 -4.58 -0.71 0.95
C PHE A 12 -5.52 -1.84 1.35
N THR A 13 -6.19 -2.42 0.36
CA THR A 13 -7.04 -3.60 0.57
C THR A 13 -6.69 -4.64 -0.47
N THR A 14 -6.34 -5.84 -0.02
CA THR A 14 -6.31 -7.02 -0.90
C THR A 14 -7.70 -7.64 -0.92
N TYR A 15 -8.10 -8.16 -2.08
CA TYR A 15 -9.41 -8.74 -2.30
C TYR A 15 -9.29 -10.12 -2.94
N ARG A 16 -10.25 -10.96 -2.63
CA ARG A 16 -10.48 -12.25 -3.27
C ARG A 16 -11.78 -12.22 -4.06
N LEU A 17 -11.73 -12.70 -5.29
CA LEU A 17 -12.89 -12.94 -6.12
C LEU A 17 -13.62 -14.21 -5.65
N THR A 18 -14.93 -14.13 -5.46
CA THR A 18 -15.72 -15.24 -4.91
C THR A 18 -15.96 -16.34 -5.95
N SER A 19 -16.39 -17.52 -5.49
CA SER A 19 -16.86 -18.57 -6.41
C SER A 19 -18.05 -18.11 -7.26
N ALA A 20 -18.89 -17.24 -6.73
CA ALA A 20 -20.02 -16.67 -7.49
C ALA A 20 -19.51 -15.80 -8.64
N PHE A 21 -18.44 -15.01 -8.45
CA PHE A 21 -17.81 -14.26 -9.53
C PHE A 21 -17.28 -15.19 -10.64
N TRP A 22 -16.56 -16.24 -10.27
CA TRP A 22 -16.00 -17.18 -11.25
C TRP A 22 -17.05 -17.99 -12.00
N GLY A 23 -18.25 -18.13 -11.45
CA GLY A 23 -19.41 -18.73 -12.11
C GLY A 23 -20.12 -17.85 -13.14
N LEU A 24 -19.74 -16.56 -13.25
CA LEU A 24 -20.31 -15.64 -14.25
C LEU A 24 -19.70 -15.88 -15.64
N GLU A 25 -20.47 -15.51 -16.69
CA GLU A 25 -19.94 -15.45 -18.04
C GLU A 25 -18.78 -14.43 -18.14
N PRO A 26 -17.76 -14.68 -18.98
CA PRO A 26 -16.55 -13.86 -19.07
C PRO A 26 -16.81 -12.35 -19.24
N GLU A 27 -17.71 -11.99 -20.12
CA GLU A 27 -18.07 -10.59 -20.39
C GLU A 27 -18.75 -9.91 -19.18
N VAL A 28 -19.55 -10.69 -18.42
CA VAL A 28 -20.20 -10.22 -17.20
C VAL A 28 -19.17 -10.00 -16.10
N ARG A 29 -18.16 -10.87 -16.00
CA ARG A 29 -17.03 -10.72 -15.06
C ARG A 29 -16.29 -9.41 -15.30
N ALA A 30 -15.88 -9.15 -16.55
CA ALA A 30 -15.18 -7.93 -16.94
C ALA A 30 -15.99 -6.67 -16.60
N THR A 31 -17.29 -6.69 -16.93
CA THR A 31 -18.21 -5.57 -16.65
C THR A 31 -18.35 -5.32 -15.14
N LYS A 32 -18.55 -6.37 -14.34
CA LYS A 32 -18.69 -6.24 -12.87
C LYS A 32 -17.41 -5.79 -12.21
N ALA A 33 -16.25 -6.31 -12.65
CA ALA A 33 -14.92 -5.91 -12.15
C ALA A 33 -14.67 -4.41 -12.42
N SER A 34 -14.94 -3.94 -13.62
CA SER A 34 -14.82 -2.52 -13.99
C SER A 34 -15.75 -1.63 -13.16
N ALA A 35 -17.01 -2.04 -12.99
CA ALA A 35 -17.98 -1.30 -12.19
C ALA A 35 -17.56 -1.22 -10.70
N TRP A 36 -17.08 -2.33 -10.14
CA TRP A 36 -16.57 -2.37 -8.77
C TRP A 36 -15.39 -1.42 -8.58
N PHE A 37 -14.36 -1.52 -9.42
CA PHE A 37 -13.18 -0.65 -9.27
C PHE A 37 -13.53 0.83 -9.47
N SER A 38 -14.41 1.15 -10.43
CA SER A 38 -14.91 2.51 -10.64
C SER A 38 -15.63 3.06 -9.41
N ALA A 39 -16.45 2.23 -8.74
CA ALA A 39 -17.14 2.62 -7.51
C ALA A 39 -16.13 2.92 -6.37
N LEU A 40 -15.09 2.10 -6.23
CA LEU A 40 -14.04 2.35 -5.24
C LEU A 40 -13.21 3.60 -5.56
N ARG A 41 -12.82 3.78 -6.82
CA ARG A 41 -12.06 4.94 -7.29
C ARG A 41 -12.80 6.25 -7.02
N ALA A 42 -14.12 6.26 -7.14
CA ALA A 42 -14.93 7.45 -6.88
C ALA A 42 -14.92 7.90 -5.40
N THR A 43 -14.43 7.08 -4.46
CA THR A 43 -14.38 7.40 -3.02
C THR A 43 -13.07 8.04 -2.58
N ALA A 44 -12.05 8.09 -3.43
CA ALA A 44 -10.69 8.54 -3.08
C ALA A 44 -10.18 9.58 -4.10
N ASP A 45 -9.14 10.33 -3.71
CA ASP A 45 -8.49 11.29 -4.60
C ASP A 45 -7.71 10.57 -5.71
N ARG A 46 -7.12 9.40 -5.37
CA ARG A 46 -6.49 8.47 -6.31
C ARG A 46 -6.78 7.04 -5.90
N ALA A 47 -6.88 6.14 -6.88
CA ALA A 47 -6.91 4.71 -6.64
C ALA A 47 -6.17 3.97 -7.75
N HIS A 48 -5.31 3.04 -7.36
CA HIS A 48 -4.51 2.21 -8.23
C HIS A 48 -4.83 0.74 -8.00
N LEU A 49 -4.77 -0.04 -9.07
CA LEU A 49 -5.08 -1.46 -9.08
C LEU A 49 -3.79 -2.27 -9.28
N TYR A 50 -3.65 -3.34 -8.52
CA TYR A 50 -2.50 -4.23 -8.62
C TYR A 50 -2.97 -5.68 -8.61
N LEU A 51 -2.41 -6.52 -9.46
CA LEU A 51 -2.67 -7.95 -9.51
C LEU A 51 -1.88 -8.67 -8.41
N THR A 52 -2.56 -9.49 -7.62
CA THR A 52 -1.98 -10.42 -6.65
C THR A 52 -2.25 -11.87 -7.01
N GLN A 53 -3.17 -12.13 -7.94
CA GLN A 53 -3.50 -13.46 -8.44
C GLN A 53 -2.24 -14.15 -9.01
N GLY A 54 -1.99 -15.39 -8.56
CA GLY A 54 -0.80 -16.15 -8.94
C GLY A 54 0.47 -15.76 -8.16
N ILE A 55 0.42 -14.72 -7.33
CA ILE A 55 1.49 -14.27 -6.44
C ILE A 55 1.14 -14.61 -4.99
N GLU A 56 -0.11 -14.38 -4.59
CA GLU A 56 -0.62 -14.66 -3.25
C GLU A 56 -1.66 -15.79 -3.29
N THR A 57 -1.88 -16.44 -2.14
CA THR A 57 -2.81 -17.58 -2.04
C THR A 57 -4.22 -17.17 -1.64
N ASP A 58 -4.39 -16.01 -1.05
CA ASP A 58 -5.64 -15.56 -0.42
C ASP A 58 -6.20 -14.27 -1.03
N SER A 59 -5.56 -13.74 -2.07
CA SER A 59 -6.03 -12.56 -2.78
C SER A 59 -5.79 -12.63 -4.29
N ASP A 60 -6.64 -11.94 -5.04
CA ASP A 60 -6.57 -11.84 -6.50
C ASP A 60 -6.14 -10.45 -6.95
N VAL A 61 -6.50 -9.41 -6.18
CA VAL A 61 -6.24 -8.03 -6.53
C VAL A 61 -6.04 -7.17 -5.27
N LEU A 62 -5.19 -6.14 -5.40
CA LEU A 62 -4.96 -5.13 -4.39
C LEU A 62 -5.38 -3.76 -4.92
N VAL A 63 -6.07 -2.98 -4.10
CA VAL A 63 -6.39 -1.58 -4.38
C VAL A 63 -5.66 -0.69 -3.37
N TRP A 64 -4.86 0.22 -3.89
CA TRP A 64 -4.29 1.33 -3.13
C TRP A 64 -5.12 2.58 -3.36
N SER A 65 -5.72 3.12 -2.30
CA SER A 65 -6.46 4.40 -2.31
C SER A 65 -5.71 5.47 -1.54
N THR A 66 -5.69 6.68 -2.10
CA THR A 66 -5.06 7.88 -1.51
C THR A 66 -6.14 8.91 -1.21
N VAL A 67 -6.13 9.45 0.01
CA VAL A 67 -7.09 10.47 0.45
C VAL A 67 -6.36 11.60 1.16
N THR A 68 -6.62 12.83 0.75
CA THR A 68 -6.13 14.03 1.44
C THR A 68 -6.87 14.23 2.76
N VAL A 69 -6.12 14.42 3.84
CA VAL A 69 -6.69 14.72 5.16
C VAL A 69 -6.63 16.25 5.37
N ASP A 70 -7.48 16.96 4.65
CA ASP A 70 -7.61 18.43 4.71
C ASP A 70 -8.50 18.91 5.86
N GLU A 71 -9.35 18.03 6.37
CA GLU A 71 -10.21 18.28 7.53
C GLU A 71 -10.34 17.03 8.42
N VAL A 72 -10.71 17.22 9.68
CA VAL A 72 -10.83 16.14 10.68
C VAL A 72 -11.82 15.05 10.26
N SER A 73 -12.85 15.42 9.51
CA SER A 73 -13.91 14.48 9.05
C SER A 73 -13.52 13.68 7.81
N ALA A 74 -12.46 14.04 7.08
CA ALA A 74 -12.08 13.41 5.80
C ALA A 74 -11.91 11.88 5.90
N PRO A 75 -11.18 11.32 6.89
CA PRO A 75 -11.08 9.86 7.03
C PRO A 75 -12.43 9.18 7.27
N GLY A 76 -13.27 9.74 8.15
CA GLY A 76 -14.58 9.18 8.46
C GLY A 76 -15.52 9.17 7.25
N ARG A 77 -15.51 10.25 6.47
CA ARG A 77 -16.25 10.35 5.21
C ARG A 77 -15.78 9.30 4.20
N TYR A 78 -14.45 9.18 4.01
CA TYR A 78 -13.88 8.17 3.12
C TYR A 78 -14.31 6.75 3.51
N PHE A 79 -14.11 6.33 4.77
CA PHE A 79 -14.46 4.98 5.21
C PHE A 79 -15.95 4.67 5.04
N THR A 80 -16.82 5.64 5.31
CA THR A 80 -18.27 5.48 5.12
C THR A 80 -18.64 5.30 3.65
N GLN A 81 -18.07 6.13 2.77
CA GLN A 81 -18.31 6.05 1.32
C GLN A 81 -17.74 4.76 0.74
N ARG A 82 -16.54 4.37 1.17
CA ARG A 82 -15.90 3.11 0.77
C ARG A 82 -16.74 1.91 1.13
N ALA A 83 -17.21 1.83 2.38
CA ALA A 83 -18.07 0.74 2.83
C ALA A 83 -19.37 0.67 2.02
N ALA A 84 -20.00 1.81 1.72
CA ALA A 84 -21.19 1.86 0.88
C ALA A 84 -20.90 1.36 -0.54
N ALA A 85 -19.78 1.75 -1.15
CA ALA A 85 -19.36 1.29 -2.46
C ALA A 85 -19.11 -0.23 -2.49
N GLU A 86 -18.42 -0.77 -1.50
CA GLU A 86 -18.12 -2.21 -1.38
C GLU A 86 -19.38 -3.06 -1.18
N ASN A 87 -20.37 -2.56 -0.44
CA ASN A 87 -21.60 -3.31 -0.14
C ASN A 87 -22.36 -3.73 -1.41
N GLY A 88 -22.24 -2.97 -2.50
CA GLY A 88 -22.87 -3.29 -3.78
C GLY A 88 -22.27 -4.50 -4.51
N PHE A 89 -21.12 -5.03 -4.03
CA PHE A 89 -20.35 -6.05 -4.75
C PHE A 89 -19.93 -7.24 -3.87
N ARG A 90 -20.45 -7.35 -2.65
CA ARG A 90 -20.06 -8.40 -1.70
C ARG A 90 -20.37 -9.82 -2.14
N ASP A 91 -21.26 -9.98 -3.11
CA ASP A 91 -21.55 -11.27 -3.73
C ASP A 91 -20.41 -11.78 -4.64
N ILE A 92 -19.60 -10.86 -5.17
CA ILE A 92 -18.58 -11.19 -6.18
C ILE A 92 -17.14 -10.98 -5.70
N ILE A 93 -16.91 -10.14 -4.67
CA ILE A 93 -15.58 -9.79 -4.21
C ILE A 93 -15.58 -9.53 -2.70
N GLU A 94 -14.58 -10.05 -2.00
CA GLU A 94 -14.42 -9.97 -0.55
C GLU A 94 -13.06 -9.38 -0.18
N PRO A 95 -12.96 -8.45 0.79
CA PRO A 95 -11.70 -8.01 1.32
C PRO A 95 -11.01 -9.15 2.09
N ALA A 96 -9.71 -9.35 1.85
CA ALA A 96 -8.88 -10.33 2.54
C ALA A 96 -8.03 -9.66 3.64
N HIS A 97 -7.26 -8.63 3.29
CA HIS A 97 -6.47 -7.85 4.24
C HIS A 97 -6.67 -6.36 4.02
N ILE A 98 -6.67 -5.59 5.10
CA ILE A 98 -6.77 -4.13 5.07
C ILE A 98 -5.65 -3.54 5.91
N LEU A 99 -4.81 -2.71 5.27
CA LEU A 99 -3.75 -1.94 5.92
C LEU A 99 -3.93 -0.47 5.56
N TRP A 100 -3.85 0.41 6.55
CA TRP A 100 -3.91 1.84 6.31
C TRP A 100 -3.16 2.64 7.38
N GLY A 101 -2.84 3.86 7.05
CA GLY A 101 -2.22 4.81 7.96
C GLY A 101 -2.16 6.19 7.32
N VAL A 102 -1.54 7.12 8.01
CA VAL A 102 -1.40 8.49 7.56
C VAL A 102 0.06 8.89 7.44
N THR A 103 0.38 9.74 6.47
CA THR A 103 1.72 10.32 6.37
C THR A 103 1.95 11.35 7.48
N ARG A 104 3.18 11.44 7.94
CA ARG A 104 3.66 12.53 8.80
C ARG A 104 5.15 12.79 8.53
N PRO A 105 5.69 13.97 8.91
CA PRO A 105 7.12 14.23 8.82
C PRO A 105 7.95 13.15 9.54
N SER A 106 9.06 12.74 8.92
CA SER A 106 9.97 11.75 9.51
C SER A 106 10.65 12.29 10.77
N ASP A 107 10.72 11.45 11.80
CA ASP A 107 11.47 11.77 13.03
C ASP A 107 12.99 11.74 12.80
N TYR A 108 13.48 11.08 11.74
CA TYR A 108 14.90 10.78 11.50
C TYR A 108 15.48 11.46 10.26
N SER A 109 14.68 11.99 9.37
CA SER A 109 15.12 12.72 8.17
C SER A 109 14.43 14.08 8.09
N ARG A 110 15.21 15.16 7.93
CA ARG A 110 14.67 16.52 7.79
C ARG A 110 14.41 16.91 6.34
N ALA A 111 15.06 16.23 5.40
CA ALA A 111 14.91 16.51 3.98
C ALA A 111 13.95 15.51 3.34
N LYS A 112 13.13 16.00 2.41
CA LYS A 112 12.33 15.15 1.52
C LYS A 112 13.30 14.27 0.72
N SER A 113 13.05 12.98 0.68
CA SER A 113 13.86 12.04 -0.10
C SER A 113 13.45 12.07 -1.58
N THR A 114 14.41 11.93 -2.48
CA THR A 114 14.13 11.68 -3.91
C THR A 114 13.60 10.27 -4.16
N GLN A 115 13.69 9.39 -3.15
CA GLN A 115 13.17 8.03 -3.17
C GLN A 115 11.78 7.95 -2.47
N GLU A 116 11.04 9.05 -2.39
CA GLU A 116 9.72 9.08 -1.81
C GLU A 116 8.66 8.90 -2.90
N VAL A 117 7.78 7.91 -2.72
CA VAL A 117 6.63 7.69 -3.60
C VAL A 117 5.67 8.86 -3.48
N ASP A 118 5.30 9.47 -4.60
CA ASP A 118 4.20 10.45 -4.64
C ASP A 118 2.87 9.70 -4.68
N PRO A 119 2.06 9.75 -3.59
CA PRO A 119 0.79 9.05 -3.53
C PRO A 119 -0.29 9.62 -4.48
N TYR A 120 -0.05 10.79 -5.08
CA TYR A 120 -0.98 11.42 -6.01
C TYR A 120 -0.61 11.23 -7.48
N SER A 121 0.58 10.71 -7.78
CA SER A 121 0.98 10.43 -9.16
C SER A 121 0.05 9.39 -9.79
N ASP A 122 -0.25 9.56 -11.07
CA ASP A 122 -0.94 8.55 -11.88
C ASP A 122 0.06 7.50 -12.42
N GLU A 123 1.35 7.80 -12.41
CA GLU A 123 2.42 6.87 -12.82
C GLU A 123 2.83 6.00 -11.63
N ARG A 124 2.89 4.67 -11.86
CA ARG A 124 3.29 3.65 -10.88
C ARG A 124 4.40 2.78 -11.45
N SER A 125 5.32 2.35 -10.60
CA SER A 125 6.27 1.29 -10.98
C SER A 125 5.54 -0.04 -11.20
N PRO A 126 6.12 -0.96 -12.00
CA PRO A 126 5.52 -2.26 -12.28
C PRO A 126 5.23 -3.09 -11.04
N TYR A 127 6.04 -2.98 -10.00
CA TYR A 127 5.88 -3.77 -8.77
C TYR A 127 5.68 -2.90 -7.55
N LEU A 128 4.74 -3.33 -6.71
CA LEU A 128 4.51 -2.82 -5.37
C LEU A 128 4.80 -3.92 -4.37
N VAL A 129 5.56 -3.58 -3.31
CA VAL A 129 5.71 -4.44 -2.14
C VAL A 129 5.29 -3.67 -0.91
N MET A 130 4.35 -4.23 -0.14
CA MET A 130 3.77 -3.58 1.02
C MET A 130 3.73 -4.53 2.21
N TYR A 131 4.04 -4.02 3.39
CA TYR A 131 3.88 -4.78 4.62
C TYR A 131 3.73 -3.87 5.85
N PRO A 132 3.02 -4.36 6.89
CA PRO A 132 2.97 -3.69 8.18
C PRO A 132 4.28 -3.94 8.95
N PHE A 133 4.64 -3.08 9.89
CA PHE A 133 5.62 -3.45 10.89
C PHE A 133 5.36 -2.78 12.24
N THR A 134 5.88 -3.42 13.28
CA THR A 134 5.76 -2.98 14.66
C THR A 134 7.13 -3.05 15.31
N LYS A 135 7.50 -2.03 16.07
CA LYS A 135 8.73 -2.00 16.86
C LYS A 135 8.52 -2.71 18.20
N THR A 136 9.61 -3.14 18.80
CA THR A 136 9.58 -3.64 20.21
C THR A 136 9.41 -2.48 21.19
N ALA A 137 8.92 -2.76 22.41
CA ALA A 137 8.85 -1.76 23.47
C ALA A 137 10.22 -1.13 23.76
N ASP A 138 11.29 -1.92 23.71
CA ASP A 138 12.65 -1.45 23.95
C ASP A 138 13.08 -0.36 22.98
N TRP A 139 12.60 -0.39 21.70
CA TRP A 139 12.87 0.67 20.74
C TRP A 139 12.46 2.04 21.28
N TYR A 140 11.30 2.14 21.88
CA TYR A 140 10.75 3.40 22.37
C TYR A 140 11.41 3.88 23.67
N LEU A 141 11.99 2.94 24.44
CA LEU A 141 12.73 3.22 25.67
C LEU A 141 14.17 3.68 25.39
N LEU A 142 14.68 3.48 24.17
CA LEU A 142 15.98 4.00 23.78
C LEU A 142 15.97 5.53 23.69
N GLY A 143 17.09 6.15 24.07
CA GLY A 143 17.32 7.58 23.83
C GLY A 143 17.24 7.92 22.33
N ARG A 144 16.80 9.15 22.03
CA ARG A 144 16.64 9.60 20.64
C ARG A 144 17.92 9.49 19.82
N ASP A 145 19.08 9.82 20.42
CA ASP A 145 20.37 9.81 19.72
C ASP A 145 20.78 8.38 19.32
N ILE A 146 20.49 7.39 20.17
CA ILE A 146 20.74 5.98 19.88
C ILE A 146 19.88 5.53 18.70
N ARG A 147 18.59 5.84 18.73
CA ARG A 147 17.68 5.53 17.63
C ARG A 147 18.10 6.23 16.33
N GLN A 148 18.54 7.49 16.43
CA GLN A 148 19.02 8.24 15.27
C GLN A 148 20.28 7.59 14.67
N GLY A 149 21.23 7.11 15.50
CA GLY A 149 22.42 6.39 15.03
C GLY A 149 22.05 5.14 14.21
N MET A 150 21.17 4.30 14.75
CA MET A 150 20.69 3.10 14.05
C MET A 150 19.95 3.44 12.75
N MET A 151 19.12 4.49 12.76
CA MET A 151 18.38 4.92 11.56
C MET A 151 19.30 5.56 10.52
N ASN A 152 20.42 6.18 10.92
CA ASN A 152 21.40 6.68 9.96
C ASN A 152 22.04 5.54 9.16
N GLU A 153 22.34 4.40 9.80
CA GLU A 153 22.81 3.19 9.10
C GLU A 153 21.76 2.66 8.14
N HIS A 154 20.53 2.48 8.61
CA HIS A 154 19.40 2.02 7.80
C HIS A 154 19.15 2.92 6.57
N ILE A 155 19.12 4.25 6.78
CA ILE A 155 18.94 5.24 5.71
C ILE A 155 20.12 5.21 4.72
N ARG A 156 21.37 5.03 5.21
CA ARG A 156 22.55 4.95 4.36
C ARG A 156 22.44 3.77 3.39
N ILE A 157 22.08 2.58 3.89
CA ILE A 157 21.88 1.39 3.05
C ILE A 157 20.74 1.64 2.05
N GLY A 158 19.60 2.15 2.49
CA GLY A 158 18.46 2.45 1.58
C GLY A 158 18.85 3.37 0.43
N LYS A 159 19.73 4.35 0.66
CA LYS A 159 20.21 5.27 -0.37
C LYS A 159 21.12 4.64 -1.44
N GLU A 160 21.63 3.44 -1.21
CA GLU A 160 22.41 2.70 -2.21
C GLU A 160 21.51 2.10 -3.30
N PHE A 161 20.20 1.96 -3.03
CA PHE A 161 19.17 1.40 -3.92
C PHE A 161 18.25 2.50 -4.46
N ARG A 162 18.80 3.38 -5.29
CA ARG A 162 18.14 4.61 -5.74
C ARG A 162 16.90 4.40 -6.60
N GLU A 163 16.80 3.25 -7.24
CA GLU A 163 15.71 2.83 -8.12
C GLU A 163 14.47 2.38 -7.33
N ILE A 164 14.60 2.20 -6.01
CA ILE A 164 13.51 1.79 -5.15
C ILE A 164 12.96 3.02 -4.43
N THR A 165 11.68 3.28 -4.60
CA THR A 165 10.98 4.35 -3.89
C THR A 165 10.14 3.79 -2.76
N GLN A 166 9.86 4.61 -1.73
CA GLN A 166 9.11 4.17 -0.56
C GLN A 166 8.11 5.23 -0.07
N LEU A 167 7.03 4.74 0.54
CA LEU A 167 6.09 5.53 1.31
C LEU A 167 5.92 4.90 2.69
N LEU A 168 6.07 5.71 3.74
CA LEU A 168 5.85 5.28 5.11
C LEU A 168 4.58 5.91 5.67
N LEU A 169 3.66 5.07 6.12
CA LEU A 169 2.43 5.48 6.80
C LEU A 169 2.50 5.10 8.28
N TYR A 170 1.92 5.93 9.10
CA TYR A 170 1.85 5.77 10.55
C TYR A 170 0.44 5.33 10.95
N SER A 171 0.36 4.23 11.72
CA SER A 171 -0.90 3.57 12.14
C SER A 171 -1.03 3.43 13.65
N PHE A 172 -0.22 4.13 14.43
CA PHE A 172 -0.21 4.04 15.90
C PHE A 172 -1.59 4.23 16.51
N GLY A 173 -2.09 3.19 17.20
CA GLY A 173 -3.39 3.21 17.84
C GLY A 173 -4.59 3.24 16.88
N LEU A 174 -4.34 3.07 15.57
CA LEU A 174 -5.36 3.04 14.52
C LEU A 174 -5.66 1.62 14.04
N GLN A 175 -4.62 0.78 13.96
CA GLN A 175 -4.68 -0.65 13.67
C GLN A 175 -3.68 -1.40 14.57
N ASP A 176 -3.53 -2.71 14.39
CA ASP A 176 -2.65 -3.55 15.22
C ASP A 176 -1.16 -3.26 14.99
N GLN A 177 -0.78 -2.86 13.76
CA GLN A 177 0.57 -2.43 13.43
C GLN A 177 0.78 -0.94 13.75
N GLU A 178 2.05 -0.55 13.85
CA GLU A 178 2.44 0.85 14.08
C GLU A 178 2.72 1.58 12.76
N PHE A 179 3.15 0.84 11.74
CA PHE A 179 3.52 1.37 10.44
C PHE A 179 3.02 0.48 9.31
N VAL A 180 2.77 1.10 8.17
CA VAL A 180 2.68 0.43 6.87
C VAL A 180 3.76 1.03 5.98
N VAL A 181 4.67 0.20 5.47
CA VAL A 181 5.65 0.62 4.48
C VAL A 181 5.28 0.06 3.12
N VAL A 182 5.40 0.91 2.12
CA VAL A 182 5.12 0.61 0.73
C VAL A 182 6.37 0.91 -0.08
N TYR A 183 6.75 0.01 -0.95
CA TYR A 183 7.83 0.19 -1.89
C TYR A 183 7.31 0.04 -3.31
N GLU A 184 7.84 0.85 -4.21
CA GLU A 184 7.70 0.67 -5.64
C GLU A 184 9.05 0.42 -6.27
N THR A 185 9.11 -0.48 -7.22
CA THR A 185 10.34 -0.88 -7.93
C THR A 185 10.05 -1.45 -9.31
N ASP A 186 11.02 -1.35 -10.18
CA ASP A 186 11.01 -2.02 -11.49
C ASP A 186 11.69 -3.40 -11.44
N ASP A 187 12.38 -3.72 -10.33
CA ASP A 187 13.15 -4.96 -10.17
C ASP A 187 12.95 -5.57 -8.77
N LEU A 188 12.20 -6.68 -8.69
CA LEU A 188 11.98 -7.44 -7.47
C LEU A 188 13.27 -8.10 -6.94
N THR A 189 14.23 -8.41 -7.80
CA THR A 189 15.52 -8.98 -7.37
C THR A 189 16.34 -7.93 -6.63
N LEU A 190 16.36 -6.70 -7.15
CA LEU A 190 17.01 -5.57 -6.48
C LEU A 190 16.32 -5.25 -5.14
N PHE A 191 14.98 -5.28 -5.10
CA PHE A 191 14.23 -5.10 -3.86
C PHE A 191 14.55 -6.18 -2.82
N SER A 192 14.60 -7.46 -3.24
CA SER A 192 14.98 -8.56 -2.36
C SER A 192 16.39 -8.37 -1.77
N ARG A 193 17.32 -7.84 -2.57
CA ARG A 193 18.68 -7.53 -2.13
C ARG A 193 18.67 -6.38 -1.10
N LEU A 194 17.92 -5.30 -1.33
CA LEU A 194 17.74 -4.23 -0.35
C LEU A 194 17.27 -4.78 1.00
N VAL A 195 16.21 -5.61 0.99
CA VAL A 195 15.67 -6.18 2.22
C VAL A 195 16.70 -7.06 2.92
N TYR A 196 17.46 -7.87 2.18
CA TYR A 196 18.54 -8.69 2.73
C TYR A 196 19.58 -7.82 3.43
N ASP A 197 20.07 -6.76 2.76
CA ASP A 197 21.10 -5.87 3.35
C ASP A 197 20.56 -5.10 4.57
N LEU A 198 19.27 -4.75 4.60
CA LEU A 198 18.62 -4.13 5.76
C LEU A 198 18.45 -5.08 6.96
N ARG A 199 18.44 -6.41 6.76
CA ARG A 199 18.39 -7.41 7.85
C ARG A 199 19.64 -7.40 8.71
N ASP A 200 20.78 -6.96 8.18
CA ASP A 200 22.06 -6.85 8.91
C ASP A 200 22.19 -5.57 9.76
N THR A 201 21.19 -4.68 9.71
CA THR A 201 21.22 -3.43 10.48
C THR A 201 20.82 -3.63 11.93
N GLU A 202 21.40 -2.84 12.83
CA GLU A 202 21.09 -2.85 14.28
C GLU A 202 19.59 -2.52 14.54
N ALA A 203 18.98 -1.66 13.71
CA ALA A 203 17.56 -1.30 13.80
C ALA A 203 16.62 -2.52 13.65
N ARG A 204 17.07 -3.60 12.98
CA ARG A 204 16.29 -4.83 12.79
C ARG A 204 15.98 -5.56 14.09
N ARG A 205 16.90 -5.52 15.08
CA ARG A 205 16.69 -6.14 16.40
C ARG A 205 15.45 -5.64 17.13
N TYR A 206 15.03 -4.43 16.80
CA TYR A 206 13.88 -3.78 17.41
C TYR A 206 12.60 -3.88 16.57
N THR A 207 12.55 -4.75 15.58
CA THR A 207 11.32 -5.04 14.83
C THR A 207 10.67 -6.29 15.41
N LYS A 208 9.47 -6.13 15.98
CA LYS A 208 8.68 -7.21 16.59
C LYS A 208 8.02 -8.10 15.52
N GLY A 209 7.54 -7.49 14.44
CA GLY A 209 6.88 -8.18 13.33
C GLY A 209 6.80 -7.29 12.09
N ASP A 210 6.78 -7.92 10.92
CA ASP A 210 6.74 -7.28 9.61
C ASP A 210 5.99 -8.17 8.58
N THR A 211 4.89 -8.77 9.02
CA THR A 211 4.01 -9.63 8.20
C THR A 211 2.54 -9.27 8.42
N PRO A 212 1.63 -9.58 7.46
CA PRO A 212 1.86 -10.20 6.16
C PRO A 212 2.60 -9.26 5.20
N LEU A 213 3.34 -9.83 4.25
CA LEU A 213 4.01 -9.11 3.19
C LEU A 213 3.24 -9.35 1.89
N HIS A 214 2.87 -8.28 1.21
CA HIS A 214 2.14 -8.31 -0.04
C HIS A 214 3.02 -7.84 -1.19
N THR A 215 3.13 -8.67 -2.24
CA THR A 215 3.78 -8.31 -3.51
C THR A 215 2.72 -8.29 -4.59
N ALA A 216 2.70 -7.23 -5.40
CA ALA A 216 1.68 -7.05 -6.42
C ALA A 216 2.24 -6.39 -7.69
N VAL A 217 1.58 -6.63 -8.82
CA VAL A 217 1.93 -6.08 -10.13
C VAL A 217 0.93 -5.00 -10.50
N HIS A 218 1.42 -3.80 -10.81
CA HIS A 218 0.55 -2.71 -11.28
C HIS A 218 -0.15 -3.12 -12.58
N ILE A 219 -1.46 -2.88 -12.64
CA ILE A 219 -2.29 -3.20 -13.82
C ILE A 219 -3.34 -2.11 -14.00
N SER A 220 -3.62 -1.74 -15.23
CA SER A 220 -4.74 -0.85 -15.52
C SER A 220 -6.08 -1.56 -15.31
N ALA A 221 -7.14 -0.78 -15.08
CA ALA A 221 -8.48 -1.34 -14.93
C ALA A 221 -8.94 -2.08 -16.20
N GLU A 222 -8.53 -1.60 -17.36
CA GLU A 222 -8.84 -2.17 -18.67
C GLU A 222 -8.13 -3.52 -18.88
N GLU A 223 -6.82 -3.58 -18.59
CA GLU A 223 -6.04 -4.81 -18.67
C GLU A 223 -6.54 -5.87 -17.68
N TRP A 224 -6.87 -5.45 -16.44
CA TRP A 224 -7.44 -6.36 -15.45
C TRP A 224 -8.78 -6.92 -15.91
N ALA A 225 -9.71 -6.07 -16.37
CA ALA A 225 -10.99 -6.50 -16.88
C ALA A 225 -10.84 -7.47 -18.07
N ALA A 226 -9.91 -7.19 -18.99
CA ALA A 226 -9.60 -8.07 -20.11
C ALA A 226 -9.07 -9.44 -19.65
N SER A 227 -8.20 -9.46 -18.63
CA SER A 227 -7.66 -10.71 -18.06
C SER A 227 -8.73 -11.61 -17.42
N LEU A 228 -9.84 -11.03 -16.98
CA LEU A 228 -10.98 -11.76 -16.39
C LEU A 228 -11.94 -12.36 -17.43
N GLY A 229 -11.59 -12.28 -18.72
CA GLY A 229 -12.31 -12.89 -19.82
C GLY A 229 -13.13 -11.91 -20.64
N GLY A 230 -12.80 -10.61 -20.58
CA GLY A 230 -13.23 -9.62 -21.56
C GLY A 230 -12.58 -9.88 -22.94
N PRO A 231 -13.04 -9.22 -24.00
CA PRO A 231 -12.34 -9.31 -25.28
C PRO A 231 -10.90 -8.85 -25.10
N ALA A 232 -9.95 -9.60 -25.68
CA ALA A 232 -8.54 -9.22 -25.65
C ALA A 232 -8.41 -7.78 -26.18
N ALA A 233 -7.69 -6.91 -25.45
CA ALA A 233 -7.33 -5.59 -25.93
C ALA A 233 -6.58 -5.75 -27.26
N SER A 234 -7.16 -5.24 -28.35
CA SER A 234 -6.62 -5.30 -29.71
C SER A 234 -5.48 -4.28 -29.88
#